data_6227be15e65dd34c255a9b0a314c42ec
#
_entry.id   6227be15e65dd34c255a9b0a314c42ec
#
_cell.length_a   1.000
_cell.length_b   1.000
_cell.length_c   1.000
_cell.angle_alpha   90.00
_cell.angle_beta   90.00
_cell.angle_gamma   90.00
#
_symmetry.space_group_name_H-M   'P 1'
#
loop_
_entity.id
_entity.type
_entity.pdbx_description
1 polymer ?
#
loop_
_entity_poly.entity_id
_entity_poly.type
_entity_poly.pdbx_seq_one_letter_code
_entity_poly.pdbx_strand_id
1 'polypeptide(L)'
;LDQFSCSTIPNFILPKSIETMNFELEKKIDKVFMSKKSINPYLNSKDDPSLPSNHPKRTFMERDNGYLNSDLFEKNSEMKFLYEQDELLKFVSACLGISPIYRWADPLACHAYNVMRPEGILPWHFDSCEFTLSIMIQKPDEGGIFEYCPFIREPGNENFDEVKKVL
;
A
#
# COMPACT_ATOMS: atom_id res chain seq x y z
N LEU A 1 8.21 11.80 10.91
CA LEU A 1 7.34 10.65 11.20
C LEU A 1 6.64 10.79 12.56
N ASP A 2 7.33 11.25 13.60
CA ASP A 2 6.81 11.32 14.98
C ASP A 2 5.54 12.16 15.13
N GLN A 3 5.35 13.15 14.27
CA GLN A 3 4.18 14.05 14.34
C GLN A 3 3.00 13.57 13.51
N PHE A 4 3.22 12.88 12.38
CA PHE A 4 2.17 12.59 11.40
C PHE A 4 2.10 11.11 10.98
N SER A 5 2.94 10.23 11.50
CA SER A 5 3.06 8.82 11.08
C SER A 5 3.27 8.61 9.57
N CYS A 6 3.38 9.67 8.81
CA CYS A 6 3.58 9.65 7.36
C CYS A 6 4.58 10.73 6.97
N SER A 7 5.38 10.45 5.97
CA SER A 7 6.32 11.42 5.40
C SER A 7 6.39 11.25 3.89
N THR A 8 6.33 12.35 3.16
CA THR A 8 6.49 12.37 1.71
C THR A 8 7.83 12.98 1.34
N ILE A 9 8.56 12.32 0.46
CA ILE A 9 9.87 12.77 -0.01
C ILE A 9 9.80 12.99 -1.52
N PRO A 10 9.54 14.22 -1.96
CA PRO A 10 9.50 14.54 -3.38
C PRO A 10 10.87 14.30 -4.04
N ASN A 11 10.85 13.81 -5.28
CA ASN A 11 12.04 13.58 -6.09
C ASN A 11 13.06 12.60 -5.47
N PHE A 12 12.61 11.71 -4.60
CA PHE A 12 13.47 10.69 -4.00
C PHE A 12 13.96 9.68 -5.04
N ILE A 13 13.14 9.34 -6.02
CA ILE A 13 13.51 8.46 -7.13
C ILE A 13 13.84 9.32 -8.36
N LEU A 14 14.91 8.97 -9.06
CA LEU A 14 15.32 9.67 -10.28
C LEU A 14 14.22 9.59 -11.35
N PRO A 15 13.94 10.68 -12.08
CA PRO A 15 12.94 10.67 -13.16
C PRO A 15 13.15 9.54 -14.18
N LYS A 16 14.40 9.27 -14.55
CA LYS A 16 14.74 8.19 -15.47
C LYS A 16 14.35 6.81 -14.93
N SER A 17 14.50 6.57 -13.63
CA SER A 17 14.07 5.31 -13.00
C SER A 17 12.54 5.19 -13.03
N ILE A 18 11.81 6.27 -12.78
CA ILE A 18 10.35 6.31 -12.92
C ILE A 18 9.91 6.01 -14.37
N GLU A 19 10.56 6.62 -15.36
CA GLU A 19 10.30 6.34 -16.78
C GLU A 19 10.55 4.87 -17.11
N THR A 20 11.65 4.28 -16.62
CA THR A 20 11.97 2.87 -16.81
C THR A 20 10.91 1.97 -16.18
N MET A 21 10.49 2.25 -14.95
CA MET A 21 9.43 1.51 -14.27
C MET A 21 8.10 1.59 -15.02
N ASN A 22 7.72 2.77 -15.52
CA ASN A 22 6.51 2.93 -16.33
C ASN A 22 6.58 2.09 -17.62
N PHE A 23 7.70 2.12 -18.32
CA PHE A 23 7.89 1.31 -19.52
C PHE A 23 7.82 -0.20 -19.24
N GLU A 24 8.36 -0.66 -18.11
CA GLU A 24 8.26 -2.05 -17.68
C GLU A 24 6.81 -2.43 -17.34
N LEU A 25 6.07 -1.52 -16.69
CA LEU A 25 4.64 -1.68 -16.36
C LEU A 25 3.77 -1.79 -17.62
N GLU A 26 3.95 -0.89 -18.58
CA GLU A 26 3.18 -0.88 -19.82
C GLU A 26 3.25 -2.22 -20.55
N LYS A 27 4.41 -2.86 -20.54
CA LYS A 27 4.61 -4.20 -21.14
C LYS A 27 3.86 -5.33 -20.43
N LYS A 28 3.38 -5.09 -19.25
CA LYS A 28 2.71 -6.08 -18.37
C LYS A 28 1.27 -5.70 -18.04
N ILE A 29 0.77 -4.62 -18.60
CA ILE A 29 -0.56 -4.09 -18.26
C ILE A 29 -1.70 -5.08 -18.52
N ASP A 30 -1.54 -5.94 -19.52
CA ASP A 30 -2.45 -7.04 -19.85
C ASP A 30 -2.49 -8.14 -18.78
N LYS A 31 -1.48 -8.20 -17.92
CA LYS A 31 -1.35 -9.18 -16.84
C LYS A 31 -1.86 -8.68 -15.49
N VAL A 32 -2.41 -7.48 -15.44
CA VAL A 32 -2.98 -6.94 -14.22
C VAL A 32 -4.12 -7.82 -13.72
N PHE A 33 -3.97 -8.35 -12.53
CA PHE A 33 -5.05 -9.03 -11.84
C PHE A 33 -5.97 -7.99 -11.19
N MET A 34 -7.14 -7.77 -11.78
CA MET A 34 -8.16 -6.89 -11.22
C MET A 34 -8.95 -7.59 -10.13
N SER A 35 -9.13 -6.92 -8.99
CA SER A 35 -9.89 -7.41 -7.85
C SER A 35 -11.00 -6.43 -7.50
N LYS A 36 -12.24 -6.86 -7.72
CA LYS A 36 -13.42 -6.12 -7.27
C LYS A 36 -14.13 -6.92 -6.19
N LYS A 37 -14.19 -6.37 -4.98
CA LYS A 37 -14.81 -7.03 -3.83
C LYS A 37 -15.19 -6.03 -2.74
N SER A 38 -16.10 -6.44 -1.86
CA SER A 38 -16.43 -5.69 -0.65
C SER A 38 -15.55 -6.18 0.50
N ILE A 39 -14.89 -5.26 1.19
CA ILE A 39 -14.02 -5.55 2.33
C ILE A 39 -14.26 -4.55 3.46
N ASN A 40 -14.00 -4.99 4.68
CA ASN A 40 -13.95 -4.10 5.82
C ASN A 40 -12.53 -3.49 5.99
N PRO A 41 -12.32 -2.50 6.86
CA PRO A 41 -11.00 -1.86 7.06
C PRO A 41 -9.89 -2.81 7.49
N TYR A 42 -10.22 -4.00 7.96
CA TYR A 42 -9.27 -5.05 8.37
C TYR A 42 -9.05 -6.09 7.27
N LEU A 43 -9.36 -5.73 6.01
CA LEU A 43 -9.19 -6.53 4.80
C LEU A 43 -9.99 -7.83 4.76
N ASN A 44 -10.99 -8.00 5.63
CA ASN A 44 -11.88 -9.15 5.63
C ASN A 44 -13.07 -8.91 4.70
N SER A 45 -13.48 -9.97 3.99
CA SER A 45 -14.70 -9.99 3.14
C SER A 45 -15.85 -10.74 3.79
N LYS A 46 -15.66 -11.30 4.99
CA LYS A 46 -16.70 -12.03 5.71
C LYS A 46 -17.24 -11.19 6.85
N ASP A 47 -18.58 -11.11 6.96
CA ASP A 47 -19.26 -10.50 8.10
C ASP A 47 -19.14 -11.37 9.36
N ASP A 48 -19.11 -10.71 10.52
CA ASP A 48 -19.16 -11.35 11.84
C ASP A 48 -20.42 -10.88 12.59
N PRO A 49 -21.55 -11.60 12.48
CA PRO A 49 -22.81 -11.23 13.15
C PRO A 49 -22.74 -11.26 14.67
N SER A 50 -21.70 -11.79 15.28
CA SER A 50 -21.50 -11.76 16.74
C SER A 50 -21.16 -10.36 17.26
N LEU A 51 -20.68 -9.48 16.37
CA LEU A 51 -20.35 -8.09 16.67
C LEU A 51 -21.57 -7.17 16.48
N PRO A 52 -21.62 -6.02 17.18
CA PRO A 52 -22.66 -5.01 16.94
C PRO A 52 -22.72 -4.57 15.45
N SER A 53 -23.89 -4.27 14.94
CA SER A 53 -24.09 -3.91 13.52
C SER A 53 -23.28 -2.68 13.07
N ASN A 54 -22.97 -1.78 14.00
CA ASN A 54 -22.16 -0.58 13.77
C ASN A 54 -20.68 -0.76 14.10
N HIS A 55 -20.19 -1.99 14.25
CA HIS A 55 -18.79 -2.25 14.54
C HIS A 55 -17.93 -2.06 13.26
N PRO A 56 -16.71 -1.45 13.32
CA PRO A 56 -15.86 -1.22 12.16
C PRO A 56 -15.56 -2.49 11.33
N LYS A 57 -15.42 -3.63 11.97
CA LYS A 57 -15.26 -4.93 11.27
C LYS A 57 -16.48 -5.37 10.48
N ARG A 58 -17.62 -4.70 10.64
CA ARG A 58 -18.87 -4.90 9.89
C ARG A 58 -19.19 -3.77 8.91
N THR A 59 -18.31 -2.79 8.77
CA THR A 59 -18.40 -1.72 7.78
C THR A 59 -17.69 -2.18 6.51
N PHE A 60 -18.48 -2.56 5.49
CA PHE A 60 -17.96 -3.05 4.22
C PHE A 60 -17.95 -1.95 3.17
N MET A 61 -16.84 -1.80 2.47
CA MET A 61 -16.62 -0.80 1.43
C MET A 61 -16.19 -1.49 0.14
N GLU A 62 -16.59 -0.94 -0.98
CA GLU A 62 -16.16 -1.43 -2.29
C GLU A 62 -14.67 -1.19 -2.47
N ARG A 63 -13.98 -2.21 -2.96
CA ARG A 63 -12.60 -2.17 -3.40
C ARG A 63 -12.55 -2.59 -4.87
N ASP A 64 -11.97 -1.74 -5.71
CA ASP A 64 -11.77 -2.02 -7.13
C ASP A 64 -10.39 -1.50 -7.54
N ASN A 65 -9.41 -2.39 -7.48
CA ASN A 65 -8.03 -2.10 -7.87
C ASN A 65 -7.35 -3.34 -8.45
N GLY A 66 -6.23 -3.13 -9.14
CA GLY A 66 -5.44 -4.17 -9.75
C GLY A 66 -4.09 -4.36 -9.09
N TYR A 67 -3.49 -5.51 -9.34
CA TYR A 67 -2.14 -5.85 -8.91
C TYR A 67 -1.33 -6.43 -10.06
N LEU A 68 -0.07 -6.02 -10.12
CA LEU A 68 0.97 -6.73 -10.84
C LEU A 68 1.95 -7.30 -9.82
N ASN A 69 2.00 -8.62 -9.73
CA ASN A 69 2.86 -9.30 -8.79
C ASN A 69 4.34 -9.17 -9.16
N SER A 70 5.19 -9.25 -8.17
CA SER A 70 6.65 -9.10 -8.30
C SER A 70 7.29 -10.13 -9.23
N ASP A 71 6.76 -11.36 -9.30
CA ASP A 71 7.25 -12.46 -10.13
C ASP A 71 7.02 -12.26 -11.64
N LEU A 72 6.17 -11.30 -12.01
CA LEU A 72 5.94 -10.94 -13.41
C LEU A 72 7.08 -10.11 -14.01
N PHE A 73 7.96 -9.59 -13.18
CA PHE A 73 9.06 -8.71 -13.59
C PHE A 73 10.38 -9.47 -13.67
N GLU A 74 11.21 -9.05 -14.61
CA GLU A 74 12.53 -9.63 -14.80
C GLU A 74 13.45 -9.37 -13.60
N LYS A 75 14.46 -10.22 -13.43
CA LYS A 75 15.42 -10.10 -12.32
C LYS A 75 16.18 -8.76 -12.30
N ASN A 76 16.31 -8.12 -13.44
CA ASN A 76 16.97 -6.83 -13.63
C ASN A 76 15.99 -5.67 -13.82
N SER A 77 14.72 -5.81 -13.42
CA SER A 77 13.77 -4.71 -13.47
C SER A 77 14.16 -3.60 -12.50
N GLU A 78 13.82 -2.36 -12.85
CA GLU A 78 14.21 -1.17 -12.10
C GLU A 78 13.65 -1.18 -10.66
N MET A 79 12.39 -1.59 -10.50
CA MET A 79 11.78 -1.69 -9.16
C MET A 79 12.48 -2.75 -8.31
N LYS A 80 12.81 -3.90 -8.88
CA LYS A 80 13.52 -4.95 -8.16
C LYS A 80 14.92 -4.49 -7.76
N PHE A 81 15.64 -3.84 -8.68
CA PHE A 81 16.93 -3.25 -8.40
C PHE A 81 16.85 -2.28 -7.22
N LEU A 82 15.88 -1.35 -7.23
CA LEU A 82 15.66 -0.41 -6.14
C LEU A 82 15.32 -1.12 -4.82
N TYR A 83 14.42 -2.09 -4.86
CA TYR A 83 14.00 -2.84 -3.68
C TYR A 83 15.14 -3.61 -3.01
N GLU A 84 16.09 -4.11 -3.79
CA GLU A 84 17.23 -4.88 -3.31
C GLU A 84 18.39 -4.02 -2.78
N GLN A 85 18.33 -2.66 -2.90
CA GLN A 85 19.38 -1.78 -2.37
C GLN A 85 19.40 -1.76 -0.85
N ASP A 86 20.54 -2.11 -0.25
CA ASP A 86 20.70 -2.06 1.21
C ASP A 86 20.66 -0.63 1.75
N GLU A 87 21.02 0.35 0.92
CA GLU A 87 20.93 1.77 1.22
C GLU A 87 19.46 2.20 1.46
N LEU A 88 18.52 1.70 0.65
CA LEU A 88 17.09 1.95 0.86
C LEU A 88 16.64 1.38 2.20
N LEU A 89 17.04 0.14 2.50
CA LEU A 89 16.70 -0.50 3.78
C LEU A 89 17.26 0.28 4.98
N LYS A 90 18.54 0.69 4.91
CA LYS A 90 19.18 1.52 5.95
C LYS A 90 18.49 2.87 6.11
N PHE A 91 18.13 3.51 4.99
CA PHE A 91 17.42 4.78 5.00
C PHE A 91 16.06 4.64 5.71
N VAL A 92 15.25 3.63 5.36
CA VAL A 92 13.96 3.38 6.00
C VAL A 92 14.12 3.07 7.48
N SER A 93 15.09 2.23 7.85
CA SER A 93 15.45 1.93 9.25
C SER A 93 15.76 3.19 10.04
N ALA A 94 16.57 4.09 9.47
CA ALA A 94 16.91 5.36 10.10
C ALA A 94 15.72 6.30 10.25
N CYS A 95 14.83 6.36 9.24
CA CYS A 95 13.60 7.16 9.31
C CYS A 95 12.63 6.67 10.39
N LEU A 96 12.56 5.36 10.60
CA LEU A 96 11.69 4.74 11.60
C LEU A 96 12.31 4.71 13.00
N GLY A 97 13.63 4.90 13.11
CA GLY A 97 14.35 4.76 14.38
C GLY A 97 14.40 3.32 14.91
N ILE A 98 14.19 2.33 14.06
CA ILE A 98 14.17 0.90 14.42
C ILE A 98 15.20 0.11 13.63
N SER A 99 15.84 -0.87 14.28
CA SER A 99 16.81 -1.77 13.66
C SER A 99 16.88 -3.08 14.44
N PRO A 100 17.00 -4.23 13.78
CA PRO A 100 17.02 -4.40 12.33
C PRO A 100 15.60 -4.34 11.73
N ILE A 101 15.50 -3.94 10.45
CA ILE A 101 14.33 -4.15 9.62
C ILE A 101 14.69 -5.08 8.45
N TYR A 102 13.69 -5.74 7.91
CA TYR A 102 13.87 -6.75 6.88
C TYR A 102 12.98 -6.49 5.68
N ARG A 103 13.44 -6.89 4.49
CA ARG A 103 12.60 -6.91 3.31
C ARG A 103 11.52 -7.96 3.44
N TRP A 104 10.36 -7.67 2.91
CA TRP A 104 9.29 -8.67 2.79
C TRP A 104 9.75 -9.80 1.86
N ALA A 105 9.68 -11.03 2.34
CA ALA A 105 10.28 -12.18 1.65
C ALA A 105 9.33 -12.88 0.67
N ASP A 106 8.03 -12.52 0.63
CA ASP A 106 7.08 -13.10 -0.30
C ASP A 106 7.43 -12.72 -1.75
N PRO A 107 7.77 -13.69 -2.62
CA PRO A 107 8.20 -13.41 -3.98
C PRO A 107 7.10 -12.82 -4.87
N LEU A 108 5.84 -12.92 -4.47
CA LEU A 108 4.70 -12.37 -5.22
C LEU A 108 4.41 -10.91 -4.85
N ALA A 109 4.64 -10.54 -3.58
CA ALA A 109 4.18 -9.27 -3.02
C ALA A 109 5.31 -8.33 -2.58
N CYS A 110 6.59 -8.76 -2.62
CA CYS A 110 7.69 -7.98 -2.05
C CYS A 110 7.89 -6.59 -2.68
N HIS A 111 7.58 -6.43 -3.96
CA HIS A 111 7.58 -5.13 -4.66
C HIS A 111 6.46 -5.09 -5.72
N ALA A 112 5.29 -5.58 -5.38
CA ALA A 112 4.14 -5.58 -6.26
C ALA A 112 3.67 -4.16 -6.59
N TYR A 113 3.13 -3.98 -7.79
CA TYR A 113 2.51 -2.71 -8.17
C TYR A 113 1.01 -2.75 -7.90
N ASN A 114 0.52 -1.67 -7.32
CA ASN A 114 -0.90 -1.41 -7.19
C ASN A 114 -1.37 -0.57 -8.39
N VAL A 115 -2.35 -1.07 -9.13
CA VAL A 115 -2.82 -0.46 -10.37
C VAL A 115 -4.24 0.02 -10.18
N MET A 116 -4.44 1.33 -10.31
CA MET A 116 -5.75 1.96 -10.27
C MET A 116 -6.20 2.30 -11.68
N ARG A 117 -7.38 1.84 -12.08
CA ARG A 117 -8.06 2.28 -13.31
C ARG A 117 -8.91 3.52 -13.05
N PRO A 118 -9.38 4.23 -14.09
CA PRO A 118 -10.40 5.24 -13.89
C PRO A 118 -11.57 4.69 -13.05
N GLU A 119 -12.04 5.49 -12.08
CA GLU A 119 -13.06 5.10 -11.10
C GLU A 119 -12.67 3.96 -10.14
N GLY A 120 -11.41 3.51 -10.16
CA GLY A 120 -10.90 2.53 -9.22
C GLY A 120 -10.95 3.04 -7.78
N ILE A 121 -11.20 2.13 -6.84
CA ILE A 121 -11.38 2.45 -5.42
C ILE A 121 -10.45 1.60 -4.57
N LEU A 122 -9.66 2.25 -3.74
CA LEU A 122 -8.95 1.62 -2.63
C LEU A 122 -9.49 2.23 -1.33
N PRO A 123 -10.40 1.54 -0.64
CA PRO A 123 -11.09 2.10 0.51
C PRO A 123 -10.17 2.18 1.74
N TRP A 124 -10.65 2.86 2.79
CA TRP A 124 -10.00 2.88 4.09
C TRP A 124 -9.66 1.45 4.56
N HIS A 125 -8.40 1.22 4.87
CA HIS A 125 -7.94 -0.07 5.37
C HIS A 125 -6.68 0.10 6.24
N PHE A 126 -6.42 -0.90 7.02
CA PHE A 126 -5.13 -1.04 7.69
C PHE A 126 -4.25 -1.99 6.89
N ASP A 127 -3.03 -1.58 6.66
CA ASP A 127 -2.02 -2.48 6.09
C ASP A 127 -1.69 -3.61 7.07
N SER A 128 -1.29 -4.75 6.54
CA SER A 128 -0.89 -5.91 7.34
C SER A 128 0.53 -5.81 7.89
N CYS A 129 1.28 -4.80 7.47
CA CYS A 129 2.66 -4.53 7.89
C CYS A 129 2.71 -3.40 8.92
N GLU A 130 3.76 -3.33 9.70
CA GLU A 130 3.99 -2.27 10.68
C GLU A 130 4.28 -0.92 10.00
N PHE A 131 4.83 -0.95 8.79
CA PHE A 131 5.07 0.23 7.96
C PHE A 131 5.01 -0.14 6.48
N THR A 132 4.70 0.82 5.65
CA THR A 132 4.62 0.67 4.18
C THR A 132 5.42 1.77 3.51
N LEU A 133 6.24 1.40 2.52
CA LEU A 133 6.89 2.33 1.61
C LEU A 133 6.14 2.32 0.28
N SER A 134 5.51 3.42 -0.04
CA SER A 134 4.79 3.61 -1.30
C SER A 134 5.58 4.50 -2.25
N ILE A 135 5.73 4.09 -3.50
CA ILE A 135 6.38 4.86 -4.56
C ILE A 135 5.34 5.20 -5.61
N MET A 136 5.11 6.49 -5.83
CA MET A 136 4.22 6.97 -6.89
C MET A 136 4.93 6.90 -8.24
N ILE A 137 4.58 5.92 -9.05
CA ILE A 137 5.17 5.71 -10.37
C ILE A 137 4.40 6.52 -11.44
N GLN A 138 3.09 6.51 -11.36
CA GLN A 138 2.22 7.27 -12.26
C GLN A 138 1.15 7.99 -11.46
N LYS A 139 1.07 9.29 -11.63
CA LYS A 139 0.08 10.14 -10.99
C LYS A 139 -1.19 10.19 -11.88
N PRO A 140 -2.41 10.14 -11.31
CA PRO A 140 -3.63 10.40 -12.07
C PRO A 140 -3.71 11.87 -12.49
N ASP A 141 -4.42 12.14 -13.58
CA ASP A 141 -4.70 13.52 -14.03
C ASP A 141 -5.68 14.22 -13.07
N GLU A 142 -6.68 13.47 -12.59
CA GLU A 142 -7.69 13.95 -11.64
C GLU A 142 -7.98 12.87 -10.56
N GLY A 143 -8.34 13.31 -9.37
CA GLY A 143 -8.69 12.43 -8.25
C GLY A 143 -7.51 11.66 -7.68
N GLY A 144 -7.77 10.47 -7.13
CA GLY A 144 -6.75 9.57 -6.61
C GLY A 144 -5.95 10.14 -5.42
N ILE A 145 -6.57 11.01 -4.63
CA ILE A 145 -5.94 11.61 -3.45
C ILE A 145 -5.67 10.51 -2.43
N PHE A 146 -4.42 10.44 -1.96
CA PHE A 146 -4.06 9.57 -0.86
C PHE A 146 -4.48 10.22 0.46
N GLU A 147 -5.33 9.52 1.20
CA GLU A 147 -5.79 9.93 2.53
C GLU A 147 -5.24 8.98 3.58
N TYR A 148 -4.89 9.51 4.73
CA TYR A 148 -4.42 8.70 5.87
C TYR A 148 -4.90 9.30 7.19
N CYS A 149 -5.06 8.44 8.20
CA CYS A 149 -5.43 8.84 9.55
C CYS A 149 -4.35 8.36 10.52
N PRO A 150 -3.47 9.26 11.01
CA PRO A 150 -2.38 8.89 11.89
C PRO A 150 -2.88 8.58 13.30
N PHE A 151 -2.16 7.69 13.99
CA PHE A 151 -2.33 7.41 15.43
C PHE A 151 -3.73 6.94 15.84
N ILE A 152 -4.50 6.39 14.89
CA ILE A 152 -5.88 5.98 15.15
C ILE A 152 -5.97 4.72 16.01
N ARG A 153 -4.93 3.89 16.01
CA ARG A 153 -4.81 2.69 16.85
C ARG A 153 -3.39 2.54 17.41
N GLU A 154 -3.27 1.74 18.46
CA GLU A 154 -2.01 1.44 19.13
C GLU A 154 -1.86 -0.08 19.32
N PRO A 155 -0.64 -0.61 19.54
CA PRO A 155 -0.45 -2.00 19.86
C PRO A 155 -1.32 -2.44 21.07
N GLY A 156 -2.17 -3.44 20.85
CA GLY A 156 -3.09 -3.95 21.89
C GLY A 156 -4.39 -3.13 22.05
N ASN A 157 -4.55 -2.02 21.33
CA ASN A 157 -5.78 -1.21 21.37
C ASN A 157 -6.21 -0.82 19.94
N GLU A 158 -7.23 -1.49 19.42
CA GLU A 158 -7.79 -1.23 18.09
C GLU A 158 -8.58 0.08 17.97
N ASN A 159 -8.96 0.69 19.12
CA ASN A 159 -9.63 1.97 19.20
C ASN A 159 -10.85 2.09 18.26
N PHE A 160 -11.74 1.08 18.28
CA PHE A 160 -12.85 0.95 17.35
C PHE A 160 -13.77 2.17 17.27
N ASP A 161 -13.89 2.93 18.35
CA ASP A 161 -14.74 4.14 18.36
C ASP A 161 -14.13 5.27 17.52
N GLU A 162 -12.80 5.44 17.53
CA GLU A 162 -12.13 6.40 16.65
C GLU A 162 -12.12 5.92 15.20
N VAL A 163 -11.88 4.62 14.94
CA VAL A 163 -11.97 4.03 13.60
C VAL A 163 -13.37 4.29 13.01
N LYS A 164 -14.42 4.14 13.81
CA LYS A 164 -15.80 4.39 13.38
C LYS A 164 -16.08 5.83 12.96
N LYS A 165 -15.36 6.80 13.51
CA LYS A 165 -15.51 8.23 13.14
C LYS A 165 -14.88 8.56 11.78
N VAL A 166 -13.92 7.77 11.35
CA VAL A 166 -13.22 7.94 10.05
C VAL A 166 -13.99 7.27 8.93
N LEU A 167 -14.69 6.16 9.20
CA LEU A 167 -15.49 5.39 8.25
C LEU A 167 -16.85 6.03 7.98
#